data_89f4b6f2ce256a300116e892cc19a37e
#
_entry.id   89f4b6f2ce256a300116e892cc19a37e
#
_cell.length_a   1.000
_cell.length_b   1.000
_cell.length_c   1.000
_cell.angle_alpha   90.00
_cell.angle_beta   90.00
_cell.angle_gamma   90.00
#
_symmetry.space_group_name_H-M   'P 1'
#
loop_
_entity.id
_entity.type
_entity.pdbx_description
1 polymer ?
#
loop_
_entity_poly.entity_id
_entity_poly.type
_entity_poly.pdbx_seq_one_letter_code
_entity_poly.pdbx_strand_id
1 'polypeptide(L)'
;TTEIYTLSLHDALPILQVLDDGRLTDGQGRTVDFRNAILIMTSNLGSQYLADQSLNADTKQQAVMGVVRQSFKPEFLNRLDEIVLFDPLSAADLEHIVDIQLGWLTKRLAERRITIEVSQAGKDWLARTGFDPVYGARPLKRLVQTTIEDALARRLLSGEITDGDHVRFDVNPDGTGLIAS
;
A
#
# COMPACT_ATOMS: atom_id res chain seq x y z
N THR A 1 -0.70 16.63 -10.16
CA THR A 1 0.37 15.67 -9.79
C THR A 1 0.43 15.66 -8.27
N THR A 2 0.03 14.56 -7.65
CA THR A 2 0.07 14.42 -6.18
C THR A 2 1.48 13.97 -5.82
N GLU A 3 2.23 14.82 -5.18
CA GLU A 3 3.56 14.50 -4.67
C GLU A 3 3.45 14.13 -3.19
N ILE A 4 4.00 12.99 -2.80
CA ILE A 4 4.01 12.48 -1.42
C ILE A 4 5.39 12.76 -0.84
N TYR A 5 5.46 13.62 0.15
CA TYR A 5 6.68 13.92 0.90
C TYR A 5 6.61 13.30 2.30
N THR A 6 7.66 12.60 2.69
CA THR A 6 7.87 12.15 4.08
C THR A 6 8.62 13.24 4.83
N LEU A 7 8.01 13.82 5.86
CA LEU A 7 8.57 14.92 6.63
C LEU A 7 9.13 14.44 7.96
N SER A 8 10.35 14.90 8.25
CA SER A 8 10.93 14.78 9.59
C SER A 8 10.41 15.90 10.50
N LEU A 9 10.43 15.70 11.82
CA LEU A 9 10.02 16.71 12.81
C LEU A 9 10.76 18.06 12.69
N HIS A 10 11.90 18.13 11.99
CA HIS A 10 12.67 19.36 11.74
C HIS A 10 12.08 20.24 10.64
N ASP A 11 11.21 19.67 9.79
CA ASP A 11 10.61 20.37 8.65
C ASP A 11 9.24 21.01 8.99
N ALA A 12 8.87 21.07 10.27
CA ALA A 12 7.55 21.53 10.71
C ALA A 12 7.29 23.01 10.41
N LEU A 13 8.31 23.87 10.41
CA LEU A 13 8.14 25.32 10.18
C LEU A 13 7.62 25.66 8.77
N PRO A 14 8.18 25.10 7.70
CA PRO A 14 7.66 25.33 6.34
C PRO A 14 6.24 24.84 6.15
N ILE A 15 5.87 23.70 6.77
CA ILE A 15 4.50 23.18 6.67
C ILE A 15 3.49 24.05 7.39
N LEU A 16 3.81 24.55 8.56
CA LEU A 16 2.93 25.48 9.27
C LEU A 16 2.64 26.71 8.41
N GLN A 17 3.63 27.22 7.66
CA GLN A 17 3.42 28.35 6.74
C GLN A 17 2.46 27.96 5.60
N VAL A 18 2.59 26.75 5.05
CA VAL A 18 1.66 26.27 4.02
C VAL A 18 0.24 26.13 4.56
N LEU A 19 0.08 25.56 5.76
CA LEU A 19 -1.23 25.37 6.39
C LEU A 19 -1.90 26.70 6.78
N ASP A 20 -1.11 27.71 7.21
CA ASP A 20 -1.63 29.03 7.62
C ASP A 20 -1.87 29.95 6.44
N ASP A 21 -0.88 30.12 5.57
CA ASP A 21 -0.86 31.13 4.50
C ASP A 21 -1.26 30.58 3.13
N GLY A 22 -1.34 29.25 2.99
CA GLY A 22 -1.53 28.60 1.68
C GLY A 22 -0.39 28.85 0.69
N ARG A 23 0.82 29.16 1.19
CA ARG A 23 2.00 29.45 0.36
C ARG A 23 3.27 29.09 1.11
N LEU A 24 4.31 28.80 0.35
CA LEU A 24 5.64 28.53 0.88
C LEU A 24 6.65 29.42 0.17
N THR A 25 7.46 30.16 0.95
CA THR A 25 8.55 30.96 0.43
C THR A 25 9.89 30.30 0.76
N ASP A 26 10.69 30.03 -0.26
CA ASP A 26 12.02 29.44 -0.08
C ASP A 26 13.05 30.48 0.42
N GLY A 27 14.24 30.01 0.79
CA GLY A 27 15.34 30.87 1.27
C GLY A 27 15.89 31.84 0.23
N GLN A 28 15.45 31.76 -1.03
CA GLN A 28 15.80 32.67 -2.12
C GLN A 28 14.68 33.70 -2.43
N GLY A 29 13.60 33.69 -1.63
CA GLY A 29 12.46 34.59 -1.79
C GLY A 29 11.44 34.16 -2.85
N ARG A 30 11.53 32.94 -3.40
CA ARG A 30 10.54 32.41 -4.35
C ARG A 30 9.35 31.88 -3.57
N THR A 31 8.15 32.32 -3.96
CA THR A 31 6.89 31.91 -3.30
C THR A 31 6.12 30.96 -4.21
N VAL A 32 5.70 29.81 -3.67
CA VAL A 32 4.82 28.82 -4.30
C VAL A 32 3.45 28.91 -3.64
N ASP A 33 2.39 28.92 -4.45
CA ASP A 33 1.00 29.00 -4.03
C ASP A 33 0.43 27.57 -3.82
N PHE A 34 -0.05 27.27 -2.60
CA PHE A 34 -0.66 25.99 -2.20
C PHE A 34 -2.16 26.11 -1.89
N ARG A 35 -2.80 27.25 -2.14
CA ARG A 35 -4.22 27.49 -1.80
C ARG A 35 -5.20 26.55 -2.49
N ASN A 36 -4.80 25.95 -3.61
CA ASN A 36 -5.58 24.95 -4.35
C ASN A 36 -4.99 23.53 -4.22
N ALA A 37 -4.13 23.26 -3.21
CA ALA A 37 -3.53 21.98 -2.97
C ALA A 37 -4.23 21.25 -1.80
N ILE A 38 -4.29 19.91 -1.89
CA ILE A 38 -4.67 19.03 -0.79
C ILE A 38 -3.39 18.45 -0.22
N LEU A 39 -3.16 18.66 1.07
CA LEU A 39 -2.01 18.13 1.80
C LEU A 39 -2.42 16.85 2.52
N ILE A 40 -1.79 15.73 2.16
CA ILE A 40 -2.01 14.45 2.81
C ILE A 40 -0.70 14.02 3.47
N MET A 41 -0.75 13.85 4.79
CA MET A 41 0.38 13.32 5.56
C MET A 41 0.06 11.93 6.06
N THR A 42 1.02 11.01 5.96
CA THR A 42 0.88 9.66 6.47
C THR A 42 1.87 9.39 7.58
N SER A 43 1.45 8.64 8.59
CA SER A 43 2.27 8.25 9.74
C SER A 43 1.89 6.85 10.22
N ASN A 44 2.83 6.16 10.84
CA ASN A 44 2.60 4.89 11.53
C ASN A 44 2.54 5.03 13.06
N LEU A 45 2.35 6.26 13.55
CA LEU A 45 2.23 6.51 14.99
C LEU A 45 1.05 5.76 15.59
N GLY A 46 1.31 5.04 16.68
CA GLY A 46 0.27 4.29 17.39
C GLY A 46 -0.18 3.00 16.69
N SER A 47 0.50 2.54 15.63
CA SER A 47 0.14 1.31 14.89
C SER A 47 0.07 0.06 15.79
N GLN A 48 0.85 -0.01 16.86
CA GLN A 48 0.81 -1.09 17.84
C GLN A 48 -0.56 -1.22 18.52
N TYR A 49 -1.26 -0.12 18.75
CA TYR A 49 -2.61 -0.14 19.33
C TYR A 49 -3.68 -0.57 18.32
N LEU A 50 -3.48 -0.24 17.05
CA LEU A 50 -4.39 -0.69 15.98
C LEU A 50 -4.31 -2.20 15.76
N ALA A 51 -3.10 -2.77 15.88
CA ALA A 51 -2.86 -4.21 15.75
C ALA A 51 -3.34 -5.03 16.96
N ASP A 52 -3.56 -4.42 18.12
CA ASP A 52 -3.98 -5.12 19.34
C ASP A 52 -5.45 -5.54 19.25
N GLN A 53 -5.69 -6.85 19.10
CA GLN A 53 -7.03 -7.42 19.00
C GLN A 53 -7.79 -7.44 20.35
N SER A 54 -7.13 -7.21 21.48
CA SER A 54 -7.76 -7.17 22.80
C SER A 54 -8.48 -5.85 23.06
N LEU A 55 -8.17 -4.80 22.30
CA LEU A 55 -8.77 -3.48 22.44
C LEU A 55 -9.98 -3.30 21.52
N ASN A 56 -11.03 -2.68 22.04
CA ASN A 56 -12.17 -2.25 21.22
C ASN A 56 -11.81 -1.00 20.40
N ALA A 57 -12.65 -0.67 19.40
CA ALA A 57 -12.41 0.42 18.46
C ALA A 57 -12.18 1.78 19.15
N ASP A 58 -13.02 2.11 20.15
CA ASP A 58 -12.93 3.40 20.86
C ASP A 58 -11.61 3.52 21.65
N THR A 59 -11.20 2.43 22.30
CA THR A 59 -9.94 2.39 23.06
C THR A 59 -8.73 2.49 22.13
N LYS A 60 -8.77 1.81 20.98
CA LYS A 60 -7.73 1.94 19.93
C LYS A 60 -7.61 3.38 19.47
N GLN A 61 -8.73 4.01 19.12
CA GLN A 61 -8.75 5.40 18.67
C GLN A 61 -8.18 6.35 19.73
N GLN A 62 -8.60 6.21 20.99
CA GLN A 62 -8.10 7.04 22.08
C GLN A 62 -6.59 6.87 22.31
N ALA A 63 -6.10 5.62 22.28
CA ALA A 63 -4.69 5.30 22.45
C ALA A 63 -3.83 5.91 21.31
N VAL A 64 -4.24 5.73 20.05
CA VAL A 64 -3.56 6.31 18.89
C VAL A 64 -3.56 7.84 18.97
N MET A 65 -4.72 8.45 19.27
CA MET A 65 -4.81 9.90 19.41
C MET A 65 -3.97 10.43 20.58
N GLY A 66 -3.80 9.65 21.65
CA GLY A 66 -2.86 9.94 22.74
C GLY A 66 -1.41 10.06 22.25
N VAL A 67 -0.96 9.10 21.44
CA VAL A 67 0.38 9.10 20.83
C VAL A 67 0.54 10.29 19.87
N VAL A 68 -0.44 10.55 19.03
CA VAL A 68 -0.43 11.69 18.09
C VAL A 68 -0.27 13.01 18.84
N ARG A 69 -1.04 13.23 19.91
CA ARG A 69 -0.96 14.45 20.74
C ARG A 69 0.38 14.60 21.47
N GLN A 70 1.05 13.51 21.80
CA GLN A 70 2.40 13.55 22.39
C GLN A 70 3.49 13.80 21.34
N SER A 71 3.28 13.38 20.10
CA SER A 71 4.27 13.45 19.01
C SER A 71 4.26 14.79 18.27
N PHE A 72 3.11 15.46 18.21
CA PHE A 72 2.95 16.72 17.50
C PHE A 72 2.55 17.85 18.44
N LYS A 73 3.03 19.05 18.12
CA LYS A 73 2.66 20.25 18.87
C LYS A 73 1.18 20.58 18.66
N PRO A 74 0.49 21.14 19.69
CA PRO A 74 -0.92 21.53 19.56
C PRO A 74 -1.19 22.51 18.41
N GLU A 75 -0.25 23.43 18.16
CA GLU A 75 -0.38 24.40 17.06
C GLU A 75 -0.46 23.71 15.69
N PHE A 76 0.23 22.60 15.50
CA PHE A 76 0.18 21.81 14.28
C PHE A 76 -1.14 21.04 14.17
N LEU A 77 -1.54 20.34 15.24
CA LEU A 77 -2.76 19.55 15.25
C LEU A 77 -4.03 20.39 15.04
N ASN A 78 -4.04 21.63 15.53
CA ASN A 78 -5.17 22.55 15.37
C ASN A 78 -5.33 23.08 13.94
N ARG A 79 -4.36 22.83 13.04
CA ARG A 79 -4.39 23.25 11.63
C ARG A 79 -4.73 22.10 10.67
N LEU A 80 -4.88 20.89 11.21
CA LEU A 80 -5.34 19.76 10.43
C LEU A 80 -6.87 19.79 10.35
N ASP A 81 -7.40 19.70 9.14
CA ASP A 81 -8.85 19.62 8.93
C ASP A 81 -9.38 18.28 9.44
N GLU A 82 -8.64 17.18 9.22
CA GLU A 82 -9.08 15.84 9.58
C GLU A 82 -7.89 14.92 9.91
N ILE A 83 -8.09 14.03 10.88
CA ILE A 83 -7.18 12.93 11.20
C ILE A 83 -7.93 11.62 10.97
N VAL A 84 -7.52 10.90 9.91
CA VAL A 84 -8.13 9.62 9.52
C VAL A 84 -7.29 8.48 10.07
N LEU A 85 -7.92 7.57 10.80
CA LEU A 85 -7.32 6.31 11.23
C LEU A 85 -7.67 5.22 10.22
N PHE A 86 -6.67 4.48 9.78
CA PHE A 86 -6.86 3.32 8.92
C PHE A 86 -6.91 2.05 9.76
N ASP A 87 -7.93 1.26 9.55
CA ASP A 87 -8.06 -0.05 10.17
C ASP A 87 -7.02 -1.04 9.62
N PRO A 88 -6.65 -2.08 10.40
CA PRO A 88 -5.88 -3.20 9.88
C PRO A 88 -6.62 -3.87 8.71
N LEU A 89 -5.85 -4.34 7.72
CA LEU A 89 -6.42 -5.03 6.55
C LEU A 89 -7.14 -6.32 6.98
N SER A 90 -8.37 -6.47 6.51
CA SER A 90 -9.13 -7.71 6.63
C SER A 90 -8.72 -8.74 5.56
N ALA A 91 -9.16 -9.99 5.69
CA ALA A 91 -8.94 -11.01 4.67
C ALA A 91 -9.55 -10.59 3.31
N ALA A 92 -10.72 -9.96 3.31
CA ALA A 92 -11.36 -9.46 2.10
C ALA A 92 -10.55 -8.33 1.43
N ASP A 93 -9.95 -7.44 2.23
CA ASP A 93 -9.08 -6.39 1.70
C ASP A 93 -7.82 -7.00 1.05
N LEU A 94 -7.25 -8.06 1.65
CA LEU A 94 -6.09 -8.75 1.10
C LEU A 94 -6.41 -9.43 -0.24
N GLU A 95 -7.57 -10.08 -0.36
CA GLU A 95 -8.04 -10.64 -1.64
C GLU A 95 -8.20 -9.55 -2.70
N HIS A 96 -8.79 -8.42 -2.34
CA HIS A 96 -8.93 -7.29 -3.25
C HIS A 96 -7.57 -6.73 -3.70
N ILE A 97 -6.59 -6.66 -2.80
CA ILE A 97 -5.22 -6.23 -3.13
C ILE A 97 -4.56 -7.25 -4.08
N VAL A 98 -4.78 -8.56 -3.90
CA VAL A 98 -4.34 -9.59 -4.86
C VAL A 98 -4.91 -9.32 -6.24
N ASP A 99 -6.22 -9.07 -6.35
CA ASP A 99 -6.88 -8.80 -7.63
C ASP A 99 -6.31 -7.55 -8.32
N ILE A 100 -6.02 -6.50 -7.57
CA ILE A 100 -5.36 -5.29 -8.10
C ILE A 100 -3.97 -5.63 -8.66
N GLN A 101 -3.14 -6.39 -7.93
CA GLN A 101 -1.81 -6.77 -8.39
C GLN A 101 -1.86 -7.64 -9.65
N LEU A 102 -2.77 -8.62 -9.68
CA LEU A 102 -3.01 -9.47 -10.85
C LEU A 102 -3.53 -8.65 -12.04
N GLY A 103 -4.40 -7.67 -11.80
CA GLY A 103 -4.90 -6.77 -12.83
C GLY A 103 -3.80 -5.93 -13.49
N TRP A 104 -2.80 -5.48 -12.73
CA TRP A 104 -1.65 -4.79 -13.31
C TRP A 104 -0.79 -5.73 -14.17
N LEU A 105 -0.59 -6.96 -13.71
CA LEU A 105 0.14 -7.97 -14.47
C LEU A 105 -0.60 -8.30 -15.78
N THR A 106 -1.90 -8.53 -15.73
CA THR A 106 -2.74 -8.80 -16.91
C THR A 106 -2.63 -7.69 -17.95
N LYS A 107 -2.66 -6.41 -17.52
CA LYS A 107 -2.49 -5.28 -18.45
C LYS A 107 -1.13 -5.28 -19.15
N ARG A 108 -0.06 -5.67 -18.46
CA ARG A 108 1.29 -5.77 -19.07
C ARG A 108 1.39 -6.93 -20.06
N LEU A 109 0.71 -8.05 -19.78
CA LEU A 109 0.69 -9.22 -20.66
C LEU A 109 -0.21 -9.04 -21.89
N ALA A 110 -1.13 -8.09 -21.86
CA ALA A 110 -2.05 -7.81 -22.97
C ALA A 110 -1.34 -7.42 -24.27
N GLU A 111 -0.16 -6.77 -24.20
CA GLU A 111 0.66 -6.43 -25.38
C GLU A 111 1.11 -7.69 -26.13
N ARG A 112 1.30 -8.80 -25.42
CA ARG A 112 1.62 -10.11 -25.98
C ARG A 112 0.42 -11.03 -26.18
N ARG A 113 -0.79 -10.53 -25.92
CA ARG A 113 -2.06 -11.28 -25.98
C ARG A 113 -2.07 -12.52 -25.05
N ILE A 114 -1.21 -12.54 -24.03
CA ILE A 114 -1.19 -13.60 -23.04
C ILE A 114 -2.23 -13.29 -21.97
N THR A 115 -3.05 -14.28 -21.64
CA THR A 115 -4.03 -14.20 -20.58
C THR A 115 -3.63 -15.06 -19.40
N ILE A 116 -3.87 -14.58 -18.18
CA ILE A 116 -3.61 -15.34 -16.97
C ILE A 116 -4.90 -15.52 -16.18
N GLU A 117 -5.05 -16.69 -15.59
CA GLU A 117 -6.09 -17.00 -14.61
C GLU A 117 -5.43 -17.54 -13.35
N VAL A 118 -5.81 -17.00 -12.19
CA VAL A 118 -5.38 -17.53 -10.89
C VAL A 118 -6.60 -18.09 -10.19
N SER A 119 -6.55 -19.36 -9.80
CA SER A 119 -7.66 -20.02 -9.09
C SER A 119 -7.97 -19.30 -7.77
N GLN A 120 -9.19 -19.47 -7.24
CA GLN A 120 -9.54 -18.90 -5.92
C GLN A 120 -8.57 -19.39 -4.84
N ALA A 121 -8.24 -20.69 -4.83
CA ALA A 121 -7.26 -21.25 -3.89
C ALA A 121 -5.88 -20.57 -4.04
N GLY A 122 -5.46 -20.25 -5.27
CA GLY A 122 -4.23 -19.51 -5.55
C GLY A 122 -4.27 -18.08 -5.01
N LYS A 123 -5.39 -17.39 -5.17
CA LYS A 123 -5.59 -16.03 -4.60
C LYS A 123 -5.55 -16.04 -3.08
N ASP A 124 -6.23 -17.00 -2.45
CA ASP A 124 -6.26 -17.17 -1.00
C ASP A 124 -4.85 -17.49 -0.46
N TRP A 125 -4.10 -18.29 -1.20
CA TRP A 125 -2.71 -18.61 -0.87
C TRP A 125 -1.83 -17.34 -0.94
N LEU A 126 -1.96 -16.55 -2.00
CA LEU A 126 -1.24 -15.27 -2.15
C LEU A 126 -1.59 -14.29 -1.04
N ALA A 127 -2.87 -14.15 -0.72
CA ALA A 127 -3.35 -13.25 0.33
C ALA A 127 -2.76 -13.62 1.70
N ARG A 128 -2.78 -14.91 2.06
CA ARG A 128 -2.24 -15.40 3.36
C ARG A 128 -0.72 -15.30 3.42
N THR A 129 -0.03 -15.70 2.35
CA THR A 129 1.44 -15.74 2.32
C THR A 129 2.06 -14.36 2.12
N GLY A 130 1.35 -13.46 1.43
CA GLY A 130 1.79 -12.09 1.15
C GLY A 130 1.45 -11.08 2.24
N PHE A 131 0.80 -11.51 3.32
CA PHE A 131 0.50 -10.67 4.48
C PHE A 131 1.55 -10.82 5.58
N ASP A 132 1.97 -9.70 6.12
CA ASP A 132 2.87 -9.62 7.28
C ASP A 132 2.23 -8.72 8.36
N PRO A 133 2.17 -9.15 9.62
CA PRO A 133 1.55 -8.35 10.71
C PRO A 133 2.19 -6.97 10.92
N VAL A 134 3.46 -6.81 10.58
CA VAL A 134 4.22 -5.55 10.76
C VAL A 134 4.18 -4.70 9.48
N TYR A 135 4.36 -5.34 8.32
CA TYR A 135 4.47 -4.66 7.03
C TYR A 135 3.16 -4.65 6.22
N GLY A 136 2.09 -5.30 6.74
CA GLY A 136 0.80 -5.39 6.07
C GLY A 136 0.88 -6.17 4.75
N ALA A 137 0.27 -5.63 3.70
CA ALA A 137 0.27 -6.23 2.36
C ALA A 137 1.49 -5.84 1.49
N ARG A 138 2.50 -5.14 2.04
CA ARG A 138 3.69 -4.76 1.26
C ARG A 138 4.43 -5.94 0.63
N PRO A 139 4.60 -7.10 1.31
CA PRO A 139 5.26 -8.27 0.73
C PRO A 139 4.49 -8.89 -0.44
N LEU A 140 3.17 -8.67 -0.53
CA LEU A 140 2.30 -9.29 -1.54
C LEU A 140 2.74 -8.97 -2.98
N LYS A 141 3.11 -7.71 -3.25
CA LYS A 141 3.60 -7.33 -4.58
C LYS A 141 4.82 -8.16 -4.99
N ARG A 142 5.78 -8.32 -4.07
CA ARG A 142 6.99 -9.12 -4.33
C ARG A 142 6.65 -10.59 -4.49
N LEU A 143 5.71 -11.11 -3.69
CA LEU A 143 5.26 -12.48 -3.80
C LEU A 143 4.63 -12.76 -5.16
N VAL A 144 3.72 -11.91 -5.64
CA VAL A 144 3.14 -12.02 -6.99
C VAL A 144 4.23 -11.99 -8.05
N GLN A 145 5.20 -11.09 -7.94
CA GLN A 145 6.32 -11.00 -8.86
C GLN A 145 7.13 -12.32 -8.89
N THR A 146 7.58 -12.80 -7.75
CA THR A 146 8.45 -13.99 -7.70
C THR A 146 7.71 -15.29 -8.05
N THR A 147 6.41 -15.38 -7.73
CA THR A 147 5.63 -16.62 -7.92
C THR A 147 5.00 -16.69 -9.30
N ILE A 148 4.51 -15.58 -9.84
CA ILE A 148 3.77 -15.56 -11.11
C ILE A 148 4.62 -14.94 -12.23
N GLU A 149 5.12 -13.69 -12.06
CA GLU A 149 5.86 -13.01 -13.14
C GLU A 149 7.13 -13.76 -13.52
N ASP A 150 7.94 -14.19 -12.54
CA ASP A 150 9.18 -14.93 -12.81
C ASP A 150 8.91 -16.32 -13.40
N ALA A 151 7.80 -16.99 -13.01
CA ALA A 151 7.40 -18.26 -13.59
C ALA A 151 7.00 -18.10 -15.06
N LEU A 152 6.19 -17.08 -15.37
CA LEU A 152 5.81 -16.72 -16.73
C LEU A 152 7.03 -16.34 -17.58
N ALA A 153 7.94 -15.53 -17.02
CA ALA A 153 9.15 -15.12 -17.74
C ALA A 153 10.03 -16.31 -18.13
N ARG A 154 10.23 -17.26 -17.21
CA ARG A 154 10.99 -18.49 -17.52
C ARG A 154 10.34 -19.32 -18.62
N ARG A 155 9.01 -19.53 -18.58
CA ARG A 155 8.27 -20.29 -19.58
C ARG A 155 8.21 -19.61 -20.95
N LEU A 156 8.18 -18.28 -20.97
CA LEU A 156 8.31 -17.49 -22.21
C LEU A 156 9.70 -17.62 -22.82
N LEU A 157 10.76 -17.59 -22.00
CA LEU A 157 12.13 -17.73 -22.48
C LEU A 157 12.45 -19.16 -22.97
N SER A 158 11.85 -20.17 -22.35
CA SER A 158 11.98 -21.57 -22.82
C SER A 158 11.13 -21.90 -24.05
N GLY A 159 10.21 -20.99 -24.44
CA GLY A 159 9.29 -21.25 -25.54
C GLY A 159 8.10 -22.16 -25.19
N GLU A 160 7.91 -22.46 -23.90
CA GLU A 160 6.75 -23.23 -23.42
C GLU A 160 5.45 -22.42 -23.48
N ILE A 161 5.55 -21.10 -23.43
CA ILE A 161 4.44 -20.15 -23.59
C ILE A 161 4.79 -19.23 -24.74
N THR A 162 3.79 -18.95 -25.58
CA THR A 162 3.90 -18.06 -26.73
C THR A 162 2.83 -16.95 -26.68
N ASP A 163 2.95 -15.98 -27.58
CA ASP A 163 1.99 -14.89 -27.68
C ASP A 163 0.59 -15.45 -28.03
N GLY A 164 -0.40 -15.08 -27.24
CA GLY A 164 -1.79 -15.52 -27.40
C GLY A 164 -2.19 -16.67 -26.46
N ASP A 165 -1.26 -17.22 -25.69
CA ASP A 165 -1.56 -18.33 -24.79
C ASP A 165 -2.35 -17.91 -23.56
N HIS A 166 -3.03 -18.89 -22.97
CA HIS A 166 -3.73 -18.79 -21.70
C HIS A 166 -3.01 -19.63 -20.65
N VAL A 167 -2.64 -19.01 -19.54
CA VAL A 167 -1.90 -19.67 -18.45
C VAL A 167 -2.71 -19.64 -17.17
N ARG A 168 -2.96 -20.81 -16.61
CA ARG A 168 -3.66 -20.94 -15.32
C ARG A 168 -2.67 -21.24 -14.21
N PHE A 169 -2.85 -20.52 -13.08
CA PHE A 169 -2.11 -20.77 -11.84
C PHE A 169 -3.02 -21.37 -10.78
N ASP A 170 -2.56 -22.44 -10.16
CA ASP A 170 -3.23 -23.08 -9.04
C ASP A 170 -2.24 -23.39 -7.92
N VAL A 171 -2.73 -23.70 -6.72
CA VAL A 171 -1.88 -24.12 -5.60
C VAL A 171 -1.27 -25.47 -5.95
N ASN A 172 0.04 -25.61 -5.75
CA ASN A 172 0.71 -26.88 -5.94
C ASN A 172 0.22 -27.94 -4.91
N PRO A 173 0.38 -29.23 -5.17
CA PRO A 173 -0.17 -30.31 -4.33
C PRO A 173 0.33 -30.29 -2.88
N ASP A 174 1.51 -29.76 -2.61
CA ASP A 174 2.09 -29.64 -1.27
C ASP A 174 1.67 -28.34 -0.53
N GLY A 175 0.92 -27.45 -1.20
CA GLY A 175 0.42 -26.21 -0.63
C GLY A 175 1.49 -25.12 -0.41
N THR A 176 2.72 -25.32 -0.89
CA THR A 176 3.85 -24.40 -0.61
C THR A 176 4.02 -23.28 -1.65
N GLY A 177 3.31 -23.35 -2.77
CA GLY A 177 3.44 -22.38 -3.86
C GLY A 177 2.34 -22.49 -4.90
N LEU A 178 2.55 -21.76 -6.01
CA LEU A 178 1.68 -21.84 -7.18
C LEU A 178 2.39 -22.59 -8.31
N ILE A 179 1.61 -23.34 -9.08
CA ILE A 179 2.05 -24.05 -10.29
C ILE A 179 1.26 -23.51 -11.48
N ALA A 180 1.94 -23.32 -12.61
CA ALA A 180 1.34 -22.92 -13.87
C ALA A 180 1.04 -24.14 -14.74
N SER A 181 -0.15 -24.19 -15.31
CA SER A 181 -0.61 -25.19 -16.28
C SER A 181 -1.04 -24.52 -17.58
#